data_837a1f1bd2cfd69a0e90ff84708f22f8
#
_entry.id   837a1f1bd2cfd69a0e90ff84708f22f8
#
_cell.length_a   1.000
_cell.length_b   1.000
_cell.length_c   1.000
_cell.angle_alpha   90.00
_cell.angle_beta   90.00
_cell.angle_gamma   90.00
#
_symmetry.space_group_name_H-M   'P 1'
#
loop_
_entity.id
_entity.type
_entity.pdbx_description
1 polymer ?
#
loop_
_entity_poly.entity_id
_entity_poly.type
_entity_poly.pdbx_seq_one_letter_code
_entity_poly.pdbx_strand_id
1 'polypeptide(L)'
;AQDYLIRGQLQDALVHRILDYNIQLKQAREQIRHLSNRDTLTGVLNRVGFRAHLERAMDRSKRYGFNTALLYINIDQFTNINDNYGESDGDVMIKTISQRLVNKMRSTDSIARLGGDEFAIVLEDVNSTAGVELITEEMLKSISAPMLLSDQQVAVEASIGVAICPQDGGGFSDLVEHARSAMQQAKCIEAMKALNAPHSVMLLEIDAVNMYDTAAENMGKVFISTE
;
A
#
# COMPACT_ATOMS: atom_id res chain seq x y z
N ALA A 1 61.54 6.69 -22.84
CA ALA A 1 60.27 7.05 -23.50
C ALA A 1 59.31 5.87 -23.57
N GLN A 2 59.78 4.63 -23.73
CA GLN A 2 58.92 3.44 -23.76
C GLN A 2 58.27 3.08 -22.41
N ASP A 3 58.99 3.31 -21.29
CA ASP A 3 58.42 3.08 -19.94
C ASP A 3 57.27 4.01 -19.56
N TYR A 4 57.23 5.22 -20.08
CA TYR A 4 56.14 6.18 -19.84
C TYR A 4 54.85 5.80 -20.56
N LEU A 5 54.96 5.24 -21.77
CA LEU A 5 53.81 4.75 -22.54
C LEU A 5 53.16 3.51 -21.90
N ILE A 6 53.94 2.60 -21.36
CA ILE A 6 53.46 1.40 -20.66
C ILE A 6 52.71 1.78 -19.34
N ARG A 7 53.23 2.75 -18.60
CA ARG A 7 52.56 3.23 -17.37
C ARG A 7 51.22 3.92 -17.65
N GLY A 8 51.11 4.75 -18.68
CA GLY A 8 49.85 5.39 -19.07
C GLY A 8 48.79 4.37 -19.47
N GLN A 9 49.12 3.41 -20.32
CA GLN A 9 48.19 2.37 -20.77
C GLN A 9 47.71 1.44 -19.63
N LEU A 10 48.60 1.09 -18.68
CA LEU A 10 48.24 0.31 -17.50
C LEU A 10 47.31 1.11 -16.56
N GLN A 11 47.50 2.41 -16.43
CA GLN A 11 46.66 3.27 -15.61
C GLN A 11 45.25 3.41 -16.21
N ASP A 12 45.15 3.60 -17.53
CA ASP A 12 43.86 3.67 -18.22
C ASP A 12 43.11 2.32 -18.17
N ALA A 13 43.78 1.21 -18.38
CA ALA A 13 43.19 -0.13 -18.26
C ALA A 13 42.69 -0.42 -16.83
N LEU A 14 43.44 0.03 -15.81
CA LEU A 14 43.04 -0.11 -14.42
C LEU A 14 41.81 0.74 -14.09
N VAL A 15 41.78 1.96 -14.56
CA VAL A 15 40.65 2.87 -14.39
C VAL A 15 39.39 2.33 -15.06
N HIS A 16 39.49 1.84 -16.29
CA HIS A 16 38.34 1.20 -16.97
C HIS A 16 37.84 -0.01 -16.20
N ARG A 17 38.75 -0.87 -15.73
CA ARG A 17 38.35 -2.07 -14.94
C ARG A 17 37.67 -1.71 -13.62
N ILE A 18 38.11 -0.65 -12.95
CA ILE A 18 37.48 -0.15 -11.72
C ILE A 18 36.10 0.44 -12.05
N LEU A 19 35.94 1.17 -13.14
CA LEU A 19 34.68 1.71 -13.58
C LEU A 19 33.68 0.60 -13.92
N ASP A 20 34.11 -0.40 -14.71
CA ASP A 20 33.26 -1.55 -15.07
C ASP A 20 32.83 -2.34 -13.83
N TYR A 21 33.74 -2.57 -12.89
CA TYR A 21 33.42 -3.24 -11.63
C TYR A 21 32.42 -2.46 -10.80
N ASN A 22 32.56 -1.14 -10.71
CA ASN A 22 31.62 -0.28 -9.99
C ASN A 22 30.25 -0.25 -10.67
N ILE A 23 30.19 -0.26 -12.00
CA ILE A 23 28.93 -0.33 -12.76
C ILE A 23 28.23 -1.66 -12.49
N GLN A 24 28.96 -2.79 -12.58
CA GLN A 24 28.42 -4.12 -12.27
C GLN A 24 27.94 -4.24 -10.82
N LEU A 25 28.71 -3.71 -9.88
CA LEU A 25 28.33 -3.70 -8.46
C LEU A 25 27.06 -2.86 -8.22
N LYS A 26 26.94 -1.71 -8.87
CA LYS A 26 25.76 -0.87 -8.81
C LYS A 26 24.53 -1.58 -9.39
N GLN A 27 24.68 -2.20 -10.55
CA GLN A 27 23.60 -2.97 -11.18
C GLN A 27 23.17 -4.17 -10.32
N ALA A 28 24.11 -4.93 -9.78
CA ALA A 28 23.80 -6.03 -8.85
C ALA A 28 23.09 -5.54 -7.57
N ARG A 29 23.53 -4.42 -7.00
CA ARG A 29 22.88 -3.79 -5.84
C ARG A 29 21.47 -3.30 -6.19
N GLU A 30 21.25 -2.74 -7.36
CA GLU A 30 19.93 -2.31 -7.83
C GLU A 30 19.01 -3.50 -8.06
N GLN A 31 19.49 -4.59 -8.62
CA GLN A 31 18.73 -5.84 -8.78
C GLN A 31 18.35 -6.46 -7.44
N ILE A 32 19.27 -6.58 -6.50
CA ILE A 32 19.02 -7.07 -5.14
C ILE A 32 17.98 -6.15 -4.44
N ARG A 33 18.12 -4.83 -4.58
CA ARG A 33 17.20 -3.86 -4.01
C ARG A 33 15.82 -3.93 -4.65
N HIS A 34 15.75 -4.21 -5.97
CA HIS A 34 14.48 -4.40 -6.67
C HIS A 34 13.76 -5.66 -6.18
N LEU A 35 14.49 -6.78 -6.03
CA LEU A 35 13.97 -8.02 -5.48
C LEU A 35 13.55 -7.86 -4.00
N SER A 36 14.27 -7.04 -3.22
CA SER A 36 13.97 -6.81 -1.80
C SER A 36 12.85 -5.81 -1.54
N ASN A 37 12.39 -5.03 -2.55
CA ASN A 37 11.38 -3.97 -2.40
C ASN A 37 10.03 -4.30 -3.07
N ARG A 38 9.92 -5.46 -3.72
CA ARG A 38 8.72 -5.91 -4.42
C ARG A 38 8.12 -7.15 -3.77
N ASP A 39 6.80 -7.25 -3.83
CA ASP A 39 6.06 -8.47 -3.47
C ASP A 39 6.18 -9.49 -4.63
N THR A 40 6.56 -10.71 -4.30
CA THR A 40 6.86 -11.75 -5.31
C THR A 40 5.60 -12.26 -6.01
N LEU A 41 4.43 -12.18 -5.37
CA LEU A 41 3.17 -12.65 -5.94
C LEU A 41 2.58 -11.64 -6.92
N THR A 42 2.57 -10.35 -6.54
CA THR A 42 1.85 -9.30 -7.24
C THR A 42 2.74 -8.35 -8.04
N GLY A 43 4.04 -8.31 -7.74
CA GLY A 43 4.99 -7.39 -8.37
C GLY A 43 4.90 -5.94 -7.90
N VAL A 44 3.91 -5.56 -7.07
CA VAL A 44 3.83 -4.23 -6.44
C VAL A 44 4.88 -4.09 -5.33
N LEU A 45 4.98 -2.93 -4.68
CA LEU A 45 5.90 -2.77 -3.57
C LEU A 45 5.56 -3.75 -2.43
N ASN A 46 6.59 -4.23 -1.74
CA ASN A 46 6.41 -4.94 -0.48
C ASN A 46 6.49 -3.94 0.70
N ARG A 47 6.40 -4.43 1.93
CA ARG A 47 6.46 -3.62 3.16
C ARG A 47 7.71 -2.73 3.24
N VAL A 48 8.86 -3.20 2.77
CA VAL A 48 10.12 -2.44 2.76
C VAL A 48 10.06 -1.32 1.72
N GLY A 49 9.60 -1.65 0.51
CA GLY A 49 9.39 -0.68 -0.56
C GLY A 49 8.35 0.37 -0.19
N PHE A 50 7.24 -0.03 0.42
CA PHE A 50 6.19 0.85 0.93
C PHE A 50 6.76 1.90 1.89
N ARG A 51 7.48 1.46 2.93
CA ARG A 51 8.07 2.38 3.91
C ARG A 51 8.92 3.44 3.25
N ALA A 52 9.84 3.03 2.38
CA ALA A 52 10.73 3.96 1.69
C ALA A 52 9.99 4.93 0.73
N HIS A 53 8.86 4.52 0.16
CA HIS A 53 8.03 5.39 -0.69
C HIS A 53 7.21 6.37 0.13
N LEU A 54 6.55 5.92 1.19
CA LEU A 54 5.75 6.79 2.06
C LEU A 54 6.61 7.86 2.74
N GLU A 55 7.77 7.49 3.32
CA GLU A 55 8.70 8.46 3.92
C GLU A 55 9.12 9.55 2.92
N ARG A 56 9.44 9.17 1.68
CA ARG A 56 9.79 10.14 0.62
C ARG A 56 8.62 11.03 0.19
N ALA A 57 7.39 10.47 0.11
CA ALA A 57 6.19 11.25 -0.21
C ALA A 57 5.89 12.27 0.89
N MET A 58 6.00 11.88 2.16
CA MET A 58 5.83 12.77 3.31
C MET A 58 6.89 13.88 3.34
N ASP A 59 8.15 13.57 3.03
CA ASP A 59 9.21 14.59 2.95
C ASP A 59 8.96 15.59 1.82
N ARG A 60 8.44 15.13 0.67
CA ARG A 60 8.02 16.02 -0.43
C ARG A 60 6.82 16.88 -0.02
N SER A 61 5.81 16.28 0.62
CA SER A 61 4.65 16.98 1.17
C SER A 61 5.08 18.15 2.06
N LYS A 62 5.96 17.88 3.03
CA LYS A 62 6.51 18.92 3.93
C LYS A 62 7.26 20.02 3.19
N ARG A 63 8.03 19.68 2.16
CA ARG A 63 8.87 20.62 1.43
C ARG A 63 8.08 21.53 0.49
N TYR A 64 7.07 20.98 -0.15
CA TYR A 64 6.33 21.68 -1.22
C TYR A 64 4.93 22.11 -0.81
N GLY A 65 4.44 21.74 0.38
CA GLY A 65 3.17 22.20 0.92
C GLY A 65 1.93 21.53 0.31
N PHE A 66 2.06 20.35 -0.34
CA PHE A 66 0.91 19.57 -0.78
C PHE A 66 0.60 18.44 0.21
N ASN A 67 -0.60 17.88 0.14
CA ASN A 67 -0.99 16.77 0.99
C ASN A 67 -0.64 15.42 0.34
N THR A 68 -0.34 14.43 1.20
CA THR A 68 -0.16 13.02 0.82
C THR A 68 -1.20 12.20 1.56
N ALA A 69 -1.98 11.39 0.85
CA ALA A 69 -2.92 10.48 1.49
C ALA A 69 -2.39 9.04 1.48
N LEU A 70 -2.54 8.37 2.61
CA LEU A 70 -2.32 6.94 2.77
C LEU A 70 -3.66 6.22 2.87
N LEU A 71 -3.91 5.28 1.97
CA LEU A 71 -5.03 4.35 2.04
C LEU A 71 -4.49 3.00 2.53
N TYR A 72 -5.03 2.50 3.64
CA TYR A 72 -4.73 1.17 4.17
C TYR A 72 -5.92 0.26 3.88
N ILE A 73 -5.71 -0.85 3.17
CA ILE A 73 -6.75 -1.70 2.58
C ILE A 73 -6.60 -3.11 3.15
N ASN A 74 -7.70 -3.71 3.57
CA ASN A 74 -7.80 -5.13 3.87
C ASN A 74 -8.91 -5.76 3.03
N ILE A 75 -8.65 -6.91 2.44
CA ILE A 75 -9.65 -7.69 1.70
C ILE A 75 -10.41 -8.53 2.72
N ASP A 76 -11.71 -8.29 2.81
CA ASP A 76 -12.53 -8.94 3.82
C ASP A 76 -12.74 -10.42 3.53
N GLN A 77 -12.78 -11.22 4.58
CA GLN A 77 -13.01 -12.67 4.53
C GLN A 77 -12.03 -13.46 3.64
N PHE A 78 -10.80 -12.97 3.42
CA PHE A 78 -9.80 -13.66 2.59
C PHE A 78 -9.51 -15.09 3.03
N THR A 79 -9.49 -15.36 4.35
CA THR A 79 -9.33 -16.71 4.90
C THR A 79 -10.45 -17.63 4.42
N ASN A 80 -11.70 -17.17 4.41
CA ASN A 80 -12.85 -17.95 3.93
C ASN A 80 -12.73 -18.28 2.42
N ILE A 81 -12.14 -17.38 1.64
CA ILE A 81 -11.87 -17.66 0.21
C ILE A 81 -10.85 -18.78 0.08
N ASN A 82 -9.74 -18.72 0.83
CA ASN A 82 -8.73 -19.77 0.82
C ASN A 82 -9.31 -21.13 1.29
N ASP A 83 -10.16 -21.12 2.31
CA ASP A 83 -10.80 -22.32 2.85
C ASP A 83 -11.79 -22.95 1.85
N ASN A 84 -12.51 -22.14 1.07
CA ASN A 84 -13.53 -22.61 0.12
C ASN A 84 -12.97 -22.94 -1.26
N TYR A 85 -11.98 -22.19 -1.77
CA TYR A 85 -11.47 -22.29 -3.14
C TYR A 85 -9.99 -22.72 -3.21
N GLY A 86 -9.29 -22.78 -2.05
CA GLY A 86 -7.87 -23.12 -1.97
C GLY A 86 -6.94 -21.92 -2.14
N GLU A 87 -5.70 -22.07 -1.67
CA GLU A 87 -4.66 -21.02 -1.69
C GLU A 87 -4.33 -20.56 -3.14
N SER A 88 -4.42 -21.46 -4.12
CA SER A 88 -4.16 -21.12 -5.54
C SER A 88 -5.15 -20.07 -6.06
N ASP A 89 -6.43 -20.21 -5.74
CA ASP A 89 -7.47 -19.26 -6.14
C ASP A 89 -7.38 -17.97 -5.32
N GLY A 90 -7.01 -18.06 -4.04
CA GLY A 90 -6.65 -16.89 -3.24
C GLY A 90 -5.51 -16.08 -3.85
N ASP A 91 -4.48 -16.74 -4.36
CA ASP A 91 -3.37 -16.09 -5.08
C ASP A 91 -3.84 -15.43 -6.40
N VAL A 92 -4.75 -16.07 -7.14
CA VAL A 92 -5.38 -15.49 -8.35
C VAL A 92 -6.17 -14.25 -7.99
N MET A 93 -6.96 -14.29 -6.90
CA MET A 93 -7.71 -13.16 -6.40
C MET A 93 -6.80 -11.98 -6.04
N ILE A 94 -5.76 -12.21 -5.24
CA ILE A 94 -4.81 -11.18 -4.83
C ILE A 94 -4.11 -10.54 -6.04
N LYS A 95 -3.71 -11.33 -7.04
CA LYS A 95 -3.14 -10.82 -8.30
C LYS A 95 -4.14 -9.96 -9.06
N THR A 96 -5.39 -10.42 -9.16
CA THR A 96 -6.46 -9.70 -9.86
C THR A 96 -6.75 -8.36 -9.21
N ILE A 97 -6.90 -8.33 -7.88
CA ILE A 97 -7.12 -7.10 -7.11
C ILE A 97 -5.93 -6.15 -7.27
N SER A 98 -4.71 -6.66 -7.13
CA SER A 98 -3.50 -5.86 -7.32
C SER A 98 -3.48 -5.19 -8.69
N GLN A 99 -3.80 -5.92 -9.77
CA GLN A 99 -3.84 -5.37 -11.12
C GLN A 99 -4.95 -4.33 -11.30
N ARG A 100 -6.13 -4.56 -10.72
CA ARG A 100 -7.24 -3.60 -10.75
C ARG A 100 -6.85 -2.29 -10.06
N LEU A 101 -6.22 -2.37 -8.90
CA LEU A 101 -5.73 -1.21 -8.16
C LEU A 101 -4.64 -0.47 -8.96
N VAL A 102 -3.64 -1.19 -9.50
CA VAL A 102 -2.58 -0.59 -10.33
C VAL A 102 -3.17 0.19 -11.51
N ASN A 103 -4.20 -0.33 -12.17
CA ASN A 103 -4.84 0.31 -13.32
C ASN A 103 -5.57 1.62 -12.97
N LYS A 104 -5.85 1.87 -11.70
CA LYS A 104 -6.48 3.10 -11.20
C LYS A 104 -5.47 4.14 -10.73
N MET A 105 -4.18 3.79 -10.63
CA MET A 105 -3.13 4.63 -10.09
C MET A 105 -2.56 5.58 -11.15
N ARG A 106 -2.18 6.77 -10.70
CA ARG A 106 -1.35 7.70 -11.47
C ARG A 106 0.12 7.29 -11.40
N SER A 107 0.95 7.82 -12.28
CA SER A 107 2.39 7.56 -12.27
C SER A 107 3.12 8.05 -11.00
N THR A 108 2.53 9.02 -10.31
CA THR A 108 3.02 9.58 -9.04
C THR A 108 2.64 8.74 -7.83
N ASP A 109 1.54 7.99 -7.93
CA ASP A 109 1.03 7.18 -6.84
C ASP A 109 1.79 5.86 -6.71
N SER A 110 1.73 5.25 -5.55
CA SER A 110 2.36 3.96 -5.33
C SER A 110 1.46 3.01 -4.57
N ILE A 111 1.53 1.73 -4.94
CA ILE A 111 0.81 0.64 -4.30
C ILE A 111 1.78 -0.38 -3.75
N ALA A 112 1.45 -0.92 -2.58
CA ALA A 112 2.19 -1.97 -1.92
C ALA A 112 1.26 -3.07 -1.42
N ARG A 113 1.78 -4.30 -1.34
CA ARG A 113 1.20 -5.38 -0.57
C ARG A 113 2.00 -5.56 0.72
N LEU A 114 1.34 -5.43 1.86
CA LEU A 114 2.01 -5.47 3.16
C LEU A 114 2.11 -6.89 3.73
N GLY A 115 1.33 -7.82 3.21
CA GLY A 115 1.29 -9.23 3.53
C GLY A 115 -0.14 -9.76 3.46
N GLY A 116 -0.34 -11.06 3.21
CA GLY A 116 -1.66 -11.67 3.12
C GLY A 116 -2.61 -10.91 2.20
N ASP A 117 -3.63 -10.36 2.79
CA ASP A 117 -4.75 -9.62 2.21
C ASP A 117 -4.65 -8.09 2.41
N GLU A 118 -3.52 -7.60 2.96
CA GLU A 118 -3.32 -6.19 3.24
C GLU A 118 -2.56 -5.46 2.12
N PHE A 119 -3.14 -4.34 1.66
CA PHE A 119 -2.52 -3.42 0.71
C PHE A 119 -2.41 -2.02 1.30
N ALA A 120 -1.50 -1.23 0.75
CA ALA A 120 -1.37 0.19 1.05
C ALA A 120 -1.17 0.98 -0.24
N ILE A 121 -1.81 2.15 -0.33
CA ILE A 121 -1.69 3.07 -1.46
C ILE A 121 -1.27 4.42 -0.94
N VAL A 122 -0.27 5.01 -1.58
CA VAL A 122 0.17 6.38 -1.32
C VAL A 122 -0.24 7.24 -2.50
N LEU A 123 -1.13 8.18 -2.25
CA LEU A 123 -1.56 9.20 -3.20
C LEU A 123 -0.78 10.49 -2.93
N GLU A 124 -0.04 10.96 -3.93
CA GLU A 124 0.72 12.20 -3.81
C GLU A 124 -0.03 13.38 -4.44
N ASP A 125 0.30 14.59 -3.98
CA ASP A 125 -0.29 15.84 -4.48
C ASP A 125 -1.83 15.85 -4.42
N VAL A 126 -2.33 15.60 -3.23
CA VAL A 126 -3.77 15.56 -2.97
C VAL A 126 -4.27 16.97 -2.68
N ASN A 127 -5.15 17.49 -3.57
CA ASN A 127 -5.65 18.86 -3.48
C ASN A 127 -6.86 19.01 -2.54
N SER A 128 -7.62 17.94 -2.31
CA SER A 128 -8.80 17.97 -1.44
C SER A 128 -9.13 16.59 -0.88
N THR A 129 -9.75 16.59 0.29
CA THR A 129 -10.30 15.39 0.93
C THR A 129 -11.38 14.73 0.05
N ALA A 130 -12.23 15.53 -0.58
CA ALA A 130 -13.26 15.02 -1.50
C ALA A 130 -12.66 14.24 -2.70
N GLY A 131 -11.48 14.65 -3.19
CA GLY A 131 -10.76 13.91 -4.23
C GLY A 131 -10.29 12.54 -3.75
N VAL A 132 -9.85 12.42 -2.50
CA VAL A 132 -9.45 11.14 -1.89
C VAL A 132 -10.66 10.23 -1.73
N GLU A 133 -11.80 10.78 -1.29
CA GLU A 133 -13.05 10.05 -1.14
C GLU A 133 -13.50 9.41 -2.46
N LEU A 134 -13.52 10.18 -3.54
CA LEU A 134 -13.87 9.67 -4.87
C LEU A 134 -12.93 8.55 -5.35
N ILE A 135 -11.64 8.74 -5.17
CA ILE A 135 -10.64 7.70 -5.53
C ILE A 135 -10.85 6.43 -4.69
N THR A 136 -11.11 6.59 -3.40
CA THR A 136 -11.35 5.47 -2.48
C THR A 136 -12.60 4.68 -2.88
N GLU A 137 -13.71 5.36 -3.22
CA GLU A 137 -14.93 4.73 -3.73
C GLU A 137 -14.69 3.97 -5.05
N GLU A 138 -13.93 4.58 -5.97
CA GLU A 138 -13.58 3.90 -7.23
C GLU A 138 -12.73 2.65 -6.99
N MET A 139 -11.83 2.68 -6.01
CA MET A 139 -11.02 1.51 -5.62
C MET A 139 -11.89 0.42 -5.02
N LEU A 140 -12.80 0.75 -4.09
CA LEU A 140 -13.76 -0.20 -3.55
C LEU A 140 -14.59 -0.87 -4.64
N LYS A 141 -15.18 -0.10 -5.55
CA LYS A 141 -15.93 -0.62 -6.70
C LYS A 141 -15.07 -1.52 -7.60
N SER A 142 -13.80 -1.19 -7.78
CA SER A 142 -12.87 -1.98 -8.59
C SER A 142 -12.50 -3.30 -7.90
N ILE A 143 -12.32 -3.30 -6.59
CA ILE A 143 -12.07 -4.51 -5.78
C ILE A 143 -13.29 -5.43 -5.82
N SER A 144 -14.48 -4.87 -5.55
CA SER A 144 -15.73 -5.64 -5.44
C SER A 144 -16.26 -6.14 -6.79
N ALA A 145 -15.70 -5.71 -7.92
CA ALA A 145 -16.11 -6.22 -9.22
C ALA A 145 -15.91 -7.75 -9.28
N PRO A 146 -16.90 -8.52 -9.79
CA PRO A 146 -16.80 -9.97 -9.84
C PRO A 146 -15.55 -10.46 -10.57
N MET A 147 -14.98 -11.56 -10.12
CA MET A 147 -13.86 -12.25 -10.75
C MET A 147 -14.13 -13.75 -10.81
N LEU A 148 -13.46 -14.45 -11.73
CA LEU A 148 -13.62 -15.89 -11.91
C LEU A 148 -12.62 -16.63 -11.02
N LEU A 149 -13.11 -17.45 -10.10
CA LEU A 149 -12.33 -18.36 -9.26
C LEU A 149 -12.94 -19.76 -9.42
N SER A 150 -12.15 -20.74 -9.81
CA SER A 150 -12.60 -22.13 -10.02
C SER A 150 -13.93 -22.21 -10.82
N ASP A 151 -14.03 -21.47 -11.95
CA ASP A 151 -15.19 -21.36 -12.82
C ASP A 151 -16.47 -20.76 -12.19
N GLN A 152 -16.35 -20.14 -11.02
CA GLN A 152 -17.43 -19.43 -10.34
C GLN A 152 -17.16 -17.92 -10.31
N GLN A 153 -18.19 -17.11 -10.48
CA GLN A 153 -18.09 -15.67 -10.28
C GLN A 153 -18.17 -15.37 -8.79
N VAL A 154 -17.08 -14.79 -8.26
CA VAL A 154 -16.94 -14.38 -6.87
C VAL A 154 -16.70 -12.89 -6.79
N ALA A 155 -17.46 -12.22 -5.95
CA ALA A 155 -17.21 -10.84 -5.54
C ALA A 155 -16.67 -10.83 -4.11
N VAL A 156 -15.78 -9.89 -3.81
CA VAL A 156 -15.20 -9.73 -2.47
C VAL A 156 -15.37 -8.30 -2.03
N GLU A 157 -15.43 -8.10 -0.75
CA GLU A 157 -15.47 -6.78 -0.11
C GLU A 157 -14.10 -6.40 0.40
N ALA A 158 -13.91 -5.12 0.68
CA ALA A 158 -12.69 -4.60 1.29
C ALA A 158 -13.00 -3.43 2.21
N SER A 159 -12.25 -3.35 3.29
CA SER A 159 -12.26 -2.24 4.22
C SER A 159 -11.06 -1.33 3.94
N ILE A 160 -11.30 -0.02 3.82
CA ILE A 160 -10.27 0.97 3.55
C ILE A 160 -10.28 2.04 4.65
N GLY A 161 -9.12 2.27 5.25
CA GLY A 161 -8.88 3.41 6.13
C GLY A 161 -7.97 4.43 5.46
N VAL A 162 -8.24 5.70 5.66
CA VAL A 162 -7.53 6.82 5.04
C VAL A 162 -6.92 7.72 6.11
N ALA A 163 -5.66 8.10 5.91
CA ALA A 163 -4.99 9.14 6.69
C ALA A 163 -4.27 10.11 5.75
N ILE A 164 -4.29 11.41 6.08
CA ILE A 164 -3.75 12.49 5.24
C ILE A 164 -2.62 13.21 5.99
N CYS A 165 -1.42 13.20 5.43
CA CYS A 165 -0.30 14.00 5.90
C CYS A 165 -0.40 15.43 5.36
N PRO A 166 -0.19 16.48 6.21
CA PRO A 166 0.23 16.41 7.62
C PRO A 166 -0.91 16.35 8.64
N GLN A 167 -2.18 16.36 8.23
CA GLN A 167 -3.35 16.52 9.11
C GLN A 167 -3.46 15.38 10.13
N ASP A 168 -3.36 14.12 9.67
CA ASP A 168 -3.54 12.91 10.48
C ASP A 168 -2.19 12.30 10.93
N GLY A 169 -1.09 13.05 10.81
CA GLY A 169 0.22 12.63 11.29
C GLY A 169 1.39 13.21 10.51
N GLY A 170 2.41 13.63 11.25
CA GLY A 170 3.65 14.18 10.68
C GLY A 170 4.78 13.15 10.57
N GLY A 171 4.62 11.94 11.12
CA GLY A 171 5.56 10.84 11.11
C GLY A 171 5.02 9.61 10.38
N PHE A 172 5.93 8.74 9.93
CA PHE A 172 5.57 7.49 9.27
C PHE A 172 4.66 6.62 10.16
N SER A 173 5.05 6.44 11.42
CA SER A 173 4.34 5.57 12.36
C SER A 173 2.93 6.08 12.65
N ASP A 174 2.79 7.39 12.89
CA ASP A 174 1.51 8.01 13.21
C ASP A 174 0.53 7.88 12.03
N LEU A 175 0.99 8.21 10.81
CA LEU A 175 0.15 8.15 9.62
C LEU A 175 -0.32 6.72 9.31
N VAL A 176 0.57 5.73 9.46
CA VAL A 176 0.23 4.31 9.26
C VAL A 176 -0.74 3.83 10.33
N GLU A 177 -0.53 4.22 11.59
CA GLU A 177 -1.42 3.84 12.71
C GLU A 177 -2.82 4.40 12.53
N HIS A 178 -2.96 5.69 12.15
CA HIS A 178 -4.25 6.33 11.88
C HIS A 178 -4.98 5.66 10.70
N ALA A 179 -4.30 5.42 9.58
CA ALA A 179 -4.92 4.74 8.43
C ALA A 179 -5.35 3.30 8.79
N ARG A 180 -4.52 2.56 9.54
CA ARG A 180 -4.83 1.19 9.97
C ARG A 180 -5.98 1.15 10.95
N SER A 181 -6.02 2.07 11.92
CA SER A 181 -7.11 2.19 12.89
C SER A 181 -8.44 2.49 12.19
N ALA A 182 -8.45 3.43 11.26
CA ALA A 182 -9.63 3.74 10.45
C ALA A 182 -10.10 2.53 9.62
N MET A 183 -9.19 1.76 9.04
CA MET A 183 -9.52 0.52 8.31
C MET A 183 -10.14 -0.54 9.25
N GLN A 184 -9.60 -0.70 10.45
CA GLN A 184 -10.17 -1.64 11.44
C GLN A 184 -11.58 -1.23 11.87
N GLN A 185 -11.85 0.06 12.05
CA GLN A 185 -13.18 0.57 12.33
C GLN A 185 -14.15 0.29 11.17
N ALA A 186 -13.74 0.50 9.91
CA ALA A 186 -14.52 0.14 8.74
C ALA A 186 -14.91 -1.34 8.75
N LYS A 187 -13.93 -2.21 8.98
CA LYS A 187 -14.13 -3.67 9.06
C LYS A 187 -15.11 -4.07 10.16
N CYS A 188 -15.02 -3.44 11.32
CA CYS A 188 -15.92 -3.68 12.44
C CYS A 188 -17.37 -3.29 12.09
N ILE A 189 -17.58 -2.13 11.45
CA ILE A 189 -18.90 -1.66 10.99
C ILE A 189 -19.51 -2.64 9.98
N GLU A 190 -18.72 -3.14 9.01
CA GLU A 190 -19.23 -4.11 8.03
C GLU A 190 -19.61 -5.45 8.69
N ALA A 191 -18.76 -5.96 9.59
CA ALA A 191 -19.07 -7.18 10.33
C ALA A 191 -20.37 -7.05 11.14
N MET A 192 -20.61 -5.89 11.74
CA MET A 192 -21.86 -5.63 12.51
C MET A 192 -23.07 -5.51 11.61
N LYS A 193 -22.96 -4.89 10.42
CA LYS A 193 -24.06 -4.86 9.43
C LYS A 193 -24.43 -6.27 9.01
N ALA A 194 -23.44 -7.12 8.70
CA ALA A 194 -23.68 -8.51 8.31
C ALA A 194 -24.40 -9.33 9.39
N LEU A 195 -24.21 -9.00 10.66
CA LEU A 195 -24.87 -9.66 11.80
C LEU A 195 -26.25 -9.06 12.13
N ASN A 196 -26.74 -8.04 11.41
CA ASN A 196 -27.94 -7.27 11.75
C ASN A 196 -27.94 -6.79 13.23
N ALA A 197 -26.77 -6.45 13.75
CA ALA A 197 -26.61 -6.02 15.13
C ALA A 197 -27.36 -4.71 15.42
N PRO A 198 -28.02 -4.55 16.57
CA PRO A 198 -28.72 -3.32 16.92
C PRO A 198 -27.71 -2.15 17.03
N HIS A 199 -28.13 -0.96 16.60
CA HIS A 199 -27.28 0.24 16.55
C HIS A 199 -26.57 0.59 17.87
N SER A 200 -27.16 0.21 19.02
CA SER A 200 -26.57 0.38 20.34
C SER A 200 -25.34 -0.48 20.58
N VAL A 201 -25.27 -1.66 19.98
CA VAL A 201 -24.10 -2.56 20.06
C VAL A 201 -22.97 -2.03 19.17
N MET A 202 -23.32 -1.53 17.97
CA MET A 202 -22.36 -0.84 17.08
C MET A 202 -21.63 0.32 17.77
N LEU A 203 -22.38 1.17 18.49
CA LEU A 203 -21.81 2.32 19.20
C LEU A 203 -20.88 1.88 20.35
N LEU A 204 -21.25 0.85 21.10
CA LEU A 204 -20.45 0.34 22.20
C LEU A 204 -19.11 -0.27 21.77
N GLU A 205 -19.05 -0.96 20.60
CA GLU A 205 -17.81 -1.52 20.10
C GLU A 205 -16.92 -0.48 19.46
N ILE A 206 -17.49 0.51 18.78
CA ILE A 206 -16.73 1.67 18.25
C ILE A 206 -16.15 2.47 19.43
N ASP A 207 -16.93 2.69 20.50
CA ASP A 207 -16.46 3.37 21.71
C ASP A 207 -15.38 2.56 22.44
N ALA A 208 -15.47 1.22 22.43
CA ALA A 208 -14.45 0.37 23.02
C ALA A 208 -13.13 0.39 22.23
N VAL A 209 -13.17 0.45 20.92
CA VAL A 209 -12.00 0.67 20.08
C VAL A 209 -11.40 2.05 20.34
N ASN A 210 -12.22 3.08 20.50
CA ASN A 210 -11.79 4.45 20.81
C ASN A 210 -11.26 4.62 22.24
N MET A 211 -11.72 3.79 23.23
CA MET A 211 -11.23 3.87 24.63
C MET A 211 -9.75 3.49 24.77
N TYR A 212 -9.18 2.73 23.84
CA TYR A 212 -7.75 2.46 23.82
C TYR A 212 -6.94 3.60 23.17
N ASP A 213 -7.60 4.57 22.54
CA ASP A 213 -6.97 5.61 21.72
C ASP A 213 -7.35 7.05 22.16
N THR A 214 -7.68 7.25 23.45
CA THR A 214 -8.10 8.56 24.03
C THR A 214 -6.99 9.65 24.01
N ALA A 215 -6.00 9.53 23.14
CA ALA A 215 -4.95 10.55 22.98
C ALA A 215 -4.93 11.25 21.61
N ALA A 216 -5.83 10.96 20.67
CA ALA A 216 -5.77 11.53 19.32
C ALA A 216 -7.12 12.17 18.92
N GLU A 217 -7.15 13.50 18.94
CA GLU A 217 -8.25 14.33 18.41
C GLU A 217 -8.38 14.33 16.87
N ASN A 218 -7.63 13.50 16.15
CA ASN A 218 -7.65 13.38 14.68
C ASN A 218 -7.78 11.92 14.27
N MET A 219 -9.03 11.44 14.16
CA MET A 219 -9.31 10.09 13.62
C MET A 219 -9.30 10.12 12.09
N GLY A 220 -8.56 9.19 11.48
CA GLY A 220 -8.59 8.95 10.04
C GLY A 220 -10.01 8.61 9.53
N LYS A 221 -10.24 8.86 8.25
CA LYS A 221 -11.55 8.62 7.62
C LYS A 221 -11.78 7.15 7.34
N VAL A 222 -13.00 6.70 7.63
CA VAL A 222 -13.49 5.33 7.42
C VAL A 222 -14.24 5.26 6.11
N PHE A 223 -13.91 4.29 5.25
CA PHE A 223 -14.61 4.00 4.01
C PHE A 223 -14.97 2.51 3.95
N ILE A 224 -16.22 2.27 3.63
CA ILE A 224 -16.80 0.92 3.53
C ILE A 224 -17.52 0.77 2.20
N SER A 225 -17.56 -0.46 1.68
CA SER A 225 -18.36 -0.78 0.51
C SER A 225 -19.84 -0.61 0.85
N THR A 226 -20.55 0.21 0.11
CA THR A 226 -22.03 0.29 0.17
C THR A 226 -22.58 -0.38 -1.07
N GLU A 227 -23.53 -1.34 -0.89
CA GLU A 227 -24.31 -1.92 -1.98
C GLU A 227 -25.03 -0.86 -2.82
#